data_20d79e23d5111f4fe31de33c87b13836
#
_entry.id   20d79e23d5111f4fe31de33c87b13836
#
_cell.length_a   1.000
_cell.length_b   1.000
_cell.length_c   1.000
_cell.angle_alpha   90.00
_cell.angle_beta   90.00
_cell.angle_gamma   90.00
#
_symmetry.space_group_name_H-M   'P 1'
#
loop_
_entity.id
_entity.type
_entity.pdbx_description
1 polymer ?
#
loop_
_entity_poly.entity_id
_entity_poly.type
_entity_poly.pdbx_seq_one_letter_code
_entity_poly.pdbx_strand_id
1 'polypeptide(L)'
;MQTSVQSTPASRLTELRAAMRAQRIDALIVPSADPHLSEYLPARWQGREWLSGFTGSVGTLVVTQDFAGVWTDGRYWEQAEDELAGSGIVLKKIPSGASVLYIDWLGETMQPGQTVAVDGAVLGLANARLLQQALGAHVTLRTDLDVLHAVWPERPAMPAAPVVEHAAAY
;
A
#
# COMPACT_ATOMS: atom_id res chain seq x y z
N MET A 1 -1.91 31.99 13.62
CA MET A 1 -2.50 30.66 13.91
C MET A 1 -2.82 30.01 12.58
N GLN A 2 -1.91 29.19 12.05
CA GLN A 2 -2.20 28.39 10.84
C GLN A 2 -2.97 27.17 11.34
N THR A 3 -4.25 27.09 11.05
CA THR A 3 -5.05 25.88 11.16
C THR A 3 -4.45 24.86 10.18
N SER A 4 -3.70 23.88 10.68
CA SER A 4 -3.33 22.73 9.88
C SER A 4 -4.62 22.05 9.42
N VAL A 5 -4.95 22.21 8.15
CA VAL A 5 -6.01 21.41 7.53
C VAL A 5 -5.56 19.96 7.64
N GLN A 6 -6.23 19.18 8.50
CA GLN A 6 -5.95 17.76 8.59
C GLN A 6 -6.17 17.13 7.21
N SER A 7 -5.12 16.57 6.63
CA SER A 7 -5.23 15.96 5.31
C SER A 7 -6.14 14.71 5.41
N THR A 8 -7.18 14.69 4.58
CA THR A 8 -8.13 13.57 4.51
C THR A 8 -7.62 12.48 3.57
N PRO A 9 -8.12 11.24 3.65
CA PRO A 9 -7.80 10.20 2.66
C PRO A 9 -8.01 10.67 1.22
N ALA A 10 -9.08 11.40 0.94
CA ALA A 10 -9.38 11.93 -0.39
C ALA A 10 -8.33 12.95 -0.87
N SER A 11 -7.86 13.86 0.01
CA SER A 11 -6.80 14.82 -0.35
C SER A 11 -5.47 14.11 -0.56
N ARG A 12 -5.12 13.12 0.29
CA ARG A 12 -3.91 12.30 0.15
C ARG A 12 -3.89 11.51 -1.16
N LEU A 13 -5.03 10.94 -1.56
CA LEU A 13 -5.16 10.28 -2.87
C LEU A 13 -4.93 11.25 -4.03
N THR A 14 -5.42 12.48 -3.92
CA THR A 14 -5.23 13.50 -4.96
C THR A 14 -3.75 13.84 -5.12
N GLU A 15 -3.04 14.06 -4.02
CA GLU A 15 -1.60 14.31 -4.01
C GLU A 15 -0.80 13.11 -4.52
N LEU A 16 -1.16 11.90 -4.08
CA LEU A 16 -0.55 10.66 -4.54
C LEU A 16 -0.68 10.49 -6.05
N ARG A 17 -1.87 10.69 -6.60
CA ARG A 17 -2.11 10.60 -8.05
C ARG A 17 -1.30 11.63 -8.83
N ALA A 18 -1.10 12.83 -8.29
CA ALA A 18 -0.22 13.82 -8.89
C ALA A 18 1.25 13.35 -8.90
N ALA A 19 1.74 12.78 -7.80
CA ALA A 19 3.08 12.21 -7.71
C ALA A 19 3.27 11.01 -8.65
N MET A 20 2.26 10.14 -8.77
CA MET A 20 2.26 9.02 -9.70
C MET A 20 2.37 9.50 -11.15
N ARG A 21 1.57 10.51 -11.55
CA ARG A 21 1.67 11.10 -12.90
C ARG A 21 3.05 11.68 -13.19
N ALA A 22 3.63 12.41 -12.24
CA ALA A 22 4.96 12.99 -12.39
C ALA A 22 6.05 11.92 -12.61
N GLN A 23 5.85 10.72 -12.05
CA GLN A 23 6.77 9.59 -12.16
C GLN A 23 6.36 8.56 -13.24
N ARG A 24 5.29 8.84 -14.00
CA ARG A 24 4.72 7.97 -15.05
C ARG A 24 4.34 6.59 -14.51
N ILE A 25 3.65 6.59 -13.37
CA ILE A 25 3.12 5.40 -12.72
C ILE A 25 1.60 5.36 -12.95
N ASP A 26 1.10 4.26 -13.50
CA ASP A 26 -0.32 4.06 -13.78
C ASP A 26 -1.03 3.39 -12.60
N ALA A 27 -0.37 2.49 -11.89
CA ALA A 27 -0.87 1.89 -10.66
C ALA A 27 0.21 1.82 -9.58
N LEU A 28 -0.18 2.07 -8.33
CA LEU A 28 0.68 1.94 -7.14
C LEU A 28 0.09 0.91 -6.20
N ILE A 29 0.92 -0.02 -5.72
CA ILE A 29 0.58 -0.99 -4.69
C ILE A 29 1.18 -0.54 -3.37
N VAL A 30 0.37 -0.47 -2.32
CA VAL A 30 0.79 -0.17 -0.95
C VAL A 30 0.34 -1.32 -0.03
N PRO A 31 1.19 -2.31 0.23
CA PRO A 31 0.88 -3.44 1.08
C PRO A 31 0.97 -3.06 2.57
N SER A 32 0.35 -3.87 3.43
CA SER A 32 0.68 -3.90 4.86
C SER A 32 1.95 -4.73 5.05
N ALA A 33 3.10 -4.11 4.86
CA ALA A 33 4.40 -4.79 4.98
C ALA A 33 5.51 -3.79 5.34
N ASP A 34 6.55 -4.30 6.00
CA ASP A 34 7.83 -3.64 6.20
C ASP A 34 8.96 -4.46 5.57
N PRO A 35 10.23 -4.02 5.58
CA PRO A 35 11.34 -4.76 4.99
C PRO A 35 11.63 -6.13 5.60
N HIS A 36 11.10 -6.41 6.79
CA HIS A 36 11.24 -7.68 7.49
C HIS A 36 10.00 -8.57 7.36
N LEU A 37 8.95 -8.08 6.67
CA LEU A 37 7.64 -8.72 6.56
C LEU A 37 7.04 -9.04 7.96
N SER A 38 7.20 -8.09 8.88
CA SER A 38 6.76 -8.22 10.26
C SER A 38 5.24 -8.25 10.38
N GLU A 39 4.73 -8.92 11.39
CA GLU A 39 3.29 -8.91 11.72
C GLU A 39 2.84 -7.55 12.27
N TYR A 40 3.70 -6.90 13.06
CA TYR A 40 3.44 -5.58 13.65
C TYR A 40 4.32 -4.53 12.99
N LEU A 41 3.72 -3.70 12.16
CA LEU A 41 4.45 -2.72 11.38
C LEU A 41 4.84 -1.50 12.22
N PRO A 42 6.10 -1.06 12.19
CA PRO A 42 6.46 0.27 12.67
C PRO A 42 5.68 1.36 11.93
N ALA A 43 5.43 2.48 12.59
CA ALA A 43 4.60 3.57 12.06
C ALA A 43 5.05 4.09 10.68
N ARG A 44 6.36 4.05 10.40
CA ARG A 44 6.91 4.42 9.08
C ARG A 44 6.33 3.59 7.93
N TRP A 45 5.97 2.35 8.18
CA TRP A 45 5.51 1.39 7.17
C TRP A 45 3.98 1.25 7.12
N GLN A 46 3.26 2.05 7.91
CA GLN A 46 1.79 2.07 7.91
C GLN A 46 1.23 2.97 6.79
N GLY A 47 1.86 2.95 5.61
CA GLY A 47 1.47 3.79 4.47
C GLY A 47 0.06 3.54 3.95
N ARG A 48 -0.40 2.28 3.96
CA ARG A 48 -1.78 1.94 3.61
C ARG A 48 -2.78 2.59 4.56
N GLU A 49 -2.54 2.47 5.86
CA GLU A 49 -3.38 3.09 6.90
C GLU A 49 -3.38 4.61 6.76
N TRP A 50 -2.21 5.22 6.63
CA TRP A 50 -2.10 6.66 6.42
C TRP A 50 -2.87 7.14 5.19
N LEU A 51 -2.79 6.45 4.05
CA LEU A 51 -3.49 6.83 2.81
C LEU A 51 -5.01 6.64 2.91
N SER A 52 -5.44 5.53 3.48
CA SER A 52 -6.84 5.10 3.40
C SER A 52 -7.67 5.44 4.64
N GLY A 53 -7.04 5.61 5.80
CA GLY A 53 -7.71 5.67 7.09
C GLY A 53 -8.13 4.29 7.62
N PHE A 54 -7.95 3.21 6.85
CA PHE A 54 -8.29 1.86 7.30
C PHE A 54 -7.21 1.33 8.25
N THR A 55 -7.60 1.01 9.50
CA THR A 55 -6.69 0.63 10.59
C THR A 55 -6.50 -0.87 10.78
N GLY A 56 -7.25 -1.72 10.07
CA GLY A 56 -7.08 -3.18 10.13
C GLY A 56 -5.65 -3.62 9.82
N SER A 57 -5.12 -4.62 10.49
CA SER A 57 -3.70 -5.01 10.39
C SER A 57 -3.32 -5.65 9.05
N VAL A 58 -4.29 -6.17 8.31
CA VAL A 58 -4.05 -6.87 7.02
C VAL A 58 -4.80 -6.18 5.89
N GLY A 59 -4.10 -5.91 4.81
CA GLY A 59 -4.70 -5.39 3.58
C GLY A 59 -3.67 -4.87 2.60
N THR A 60 -4.08 -4.75 1.34
CA THR A 60 -3.28 -4.12 0.29
C THR A 60 -4.12 -3.05 -0.38
N LEU A 61 -3.61 -1.83 -0.42
CA LEU A 61 -4.21 -0.73 -1.18
C LEU A 61 -3.60 -0.71 -2.58
N VAL A 62 -4.44 -0.65 -3.60
CA VAL A 62 -4.03 -0.36 -4.98
C VAL A 62 -4.68 0.94 -5.42
N VAL A 63 -3.90 1.84 -5.99
CA VAL A 63 -4.34 3.13 -6.50
C VAL A 63 -3.97 3.26 -7.97
N THR A 64 -4.95 3.63 -8.81
CA THR A 64 -4.75 4.12 -10.18
C THR A 64 -5.21 5.58 -10.29
N GLN A 65 -5.19 6.16 -11.49
CA GLN A 65 -5.61 7.55 -11.68
C GLN A 65 -7.11 7.76 -11.38
N ASP A 66 -7.92 6.75 -11.59
CA ASP A 66 -9.39 6.77 -11.51
C ASP A 66 -9.97 5.78 -10.50
N PHE A 67 -9.15 4.90 -9.93
CA PHE A 67 -9.58 3.88 -8.95
C PHE A 67 -8.68 3.89 -7.71
N ALA A 68 -9.26 3.55 -6.55
CA ALA A 68 -8.53 3.16 -5.35
C ALA A 68 -9.31 2.08 -4.62
N GLY A 69 -8.64 1.00 -4.22
CA GLY A 69 -9.28 -0.11 -3.53
C GLY A 69 -8.37 -0.76 -2.49
N VAL A 70 -8.95 -1.12 -1.35
CA VAL A 70 -8.30 -1.92 -0.29
C VAL A 70 -8.82 -3.34 -0.37
N TRP A 71 -7.92 -4.29 -0.60
CA TRP A 71 -8.18 -5.72 -0.50
C TRP A 71 -7.91 -6.19 0.92
N THR A 72 -8.92 -6.72 1.61
CA THR A 72 -8.79 -7.29 2.95
C THR A 72 -9.72 -8.48 3.18
N ASP A 73 -9.39 -9.34 4.13
CA ASP A 73 -10.13 -10.56 4.42
C ASP A 73 -11.32 -10.35 5.38
N GLY A 74 -12.11 -11.41 5.58
CA GLY A 74 -13.38 -11.37 6.31
C GLY A 74 -13.30 -10.90 7.76
N ARG A 75 -12.13 -10.91 8.38
CA ARG A 75 -11.94 -10.39 9.75
C ARG A 75 -12.14 -8.89 9.84
N TYR A 76 -11.99 -8.18 8.72
CA TYR A 76 -11.95 -6.72 8.65
C TYR A 76 -13.02 -6.10 7.77
N TRP A 77 -13.95 -6.86 7.17
CA TRP A 77 -14.90 -6.31 6.20
C TRP A 77 -15.79 -5.22 6.80
N GLU A 78 -16.38 -5.48 7.96
CA GLU A 78 -17.25 -4.52 8.63
C GLU A 78 -16.49 -3.24 9.02
N GLN A 79 -15.32 -3.41 9.64
CA GLN A 79 -14.44 -2.28 9.98
C GLN A 79 -14.03 -1.48 8.75
N ALA A 80 -13.66 -2.16 7.65
CA ALA A 80 -13.25 -1.50 6.42
C ALA A 80 -14.40 -0.78 5.73
N GLU A 81 -15.64 -1.31 5.78
CA GLU A 81 -16.82 -0.62 5.28
C GLU A 81 -17.04 0.72 6.00
N ASP A 82 -16.90 0.73 7.31
CA ASP A 82 -17.07 1.93 8.14
C ASP A 82 -15.92 2.92 7.93
N GLU A 83 -14.68 2.48 8.03
CA GLU A 83 -13.50 3.36 7.98
C GLU A 83 -13.20 3.91 6.57
N LEU A 84 -13.58 3.21 5.51
CA LEU A 84 -13.43 3.67 4.13
C LEU A 84 -14.61 4.53 3.65
N ALA A 85 -15.68 4.65 4.43
CA ALA A 85 -16.84 5.42 4.04
C ALA A 85 -16.48 6.88 3.73
N GLY A 86 -16.88 7.37 2.56
CA GLY A 86 -16.60 8.75 2.11
C GLY A 86 -15.15 9.06 1.71
N SER A 87 -14.24 8.09 1.78
CA SER A 87 -12.81 8.25 1.40
C SER A 87 -12.58 8.26 -0.11
N GLY A 88 -13.50 7.73 -0.90
CA GLY A 88 -13.32 7.44 -2.32
C GLY A 88 -12.52 6.15 -2.59
N ILE A 89 -12.28 5.33 -1.54
CA ILE A 89 -11.60 4.04 -1.63
C ILE A 89 -12.61 2.92 -1.49
N VAL A 90 -12.58 1.96 -2.41
CA VAL A 90 -13.50 0.82 -2.45
C VAL A 90 -12.96 -0.34 -1.63
N LEU A 91 -13.81 -0.96 -0.80
CA LEU A 91 -13.49 -2.24 -0.19
C LEU A 91 -13.56 -3.36 -1.24
N LYS A 92 -12.48 -4.12 -1.35
CA LYS A 92 -12.39 -5.35 -2.13
C LYS A 92 -12.30 -6.54 -1.19
N LYS A 93 -13.39 -7.26 -1.05
CA LYS A 93 -13.51 -8.41 -0.14
C LYS A 93 -12.70 -9.60 -0.65
N ILE A 94 -11.76 -10.09 0.16
CA ILE A 94 -11.04 -11.33 -0.10
C ILE A 94 -11.80 -12.45 0.62
N PRO A 95 -12.44 -13.39 -0.10
CA PRO A 95 -12.95 -14.61 0.52
C PRO A 95 -11.76 -15.44 1.03
N SER A 96 -11.97 -16.34 1.94
CA SER A 96 -10.92 -17.08 2.65
C SER A 96 -9.78 -17.59 1.74
N GLY A 97 -8.55 -17.33 2.11
CA GLY A 97 -7.35 -17.99 1.59
C GLY A 97 -6.61 -17.32 0.43
N ALA A 98 -7.20 -16.32 -0.26
CA ALA A 98 -6.57 -15.72 -1.44
C ALA A 98 -6.05 -14.30 -1.19
N SER A 99 -4.91 -14.17 -0.53
CA SER A 99 -4.30 -12.86 -0.25
C SER A 99 -3.77 -12.09 -1.49
N VAL A 100 -3.82 -12.70 -2.68
CA VAL A 100 -3.22 -12.18 -3.91
C VAL A 100 -4.21 -11.69 -4.96
N LEU A 101 -5.51 -11.60 -4.65
CA LEU A 101 -6.54 -11.15 -5.60
C LEU A 101 -6.29 -9.77 -6.22
N TYR A 102 -5.55 -8.90 -5.55
CA TYR A 102 -5.14 -7.62 -6.13
C TYR A 102 -4.15 -7.81 -7.29
N ILE A 103 -3.37 -8.89 -7.28
CA ILE A 103 -2.44 -9.24 -8.37
C ILE A 103 -3.23 -9.68 -9.60
N ASP A 104 -4.22 -10.55 -9.42
CA ASP A 104 -5.09 -11.00 -10.51
C ASP A 104 -5.83 -9.80 -11.12
N TRP A 105 -6.40 -8.95 -10.25
CA TRP A 105 -7.08 -7.72 -10.69
C TRP A 105 -6.16 -6.79 -11.50
N LEU A 106 -4.90 -6.63 -11.08
CA LEU A 106 -3.92 -5.84 -11.84
C LEU A 106 -3.62 -6.48 -13.20
N GLY A 107 -3.44 -7.81 -13.25
CA GLY A 107 -3.21 -8.55 -14.48
C GLY A 107 -4.37 -8.41 -15.50
N GLU A 108 -5.61 -8.31 -15.01
CA GLU A 108 -6.80 -8.13 -15.83
C GLU A 108 -7.03 -6.67 -16.25
N THR A 109 -6.61 -5.71 -15.44
CA THR A 109 -6.94 -4.29 -15.61
C THR A 109 -5.87 -3.51 -16.37
N MET A 110 -4.58 -3.82 -16.11
CA MET A 110 -3.48 -3.07 -16.68
C MET A 110 -3.30 -3.33 -18.18
N GLN A 111 -3.03 -2.27 -18.93
CA GLN A 111 -2.88 -2.33 -20.37
C GLN A 111 -1.41 -2.35 -20.79
N PRO A 112 -1.08 -2.88 -21.99
CA PRO A 112 0.27 -2.82 -22.54
C PRO A 112 0.86 -1.40 -22.53
N GLY A 113 2.10 -1.29 -22.09
CA GLY A 113 2.84 -0.02 -21.98
C GLY A 113 2.63 0.72 -20.66
N GLN A 114 1.72 0.27 -19.80
CA GLN A 114 1.52 0.87 -18.47
C GLN A 114 2.58 0.41 -17.46
N THR A 115 2.66 1.16 -16.36
CA THR A 115 3.62 0.94 -15.28
C THR A 115 2.90 0.73 -13.95
N VAL A 116 3.17 -0.40 -13.31
CA VAL A 116 2.82 -0.69 -11.92
C VAL A 116 4.03 -0.47 -11.04
N ALA A 117 3.88 0.23 -9.93
CA ALA A 117 4.95 0.45 -8.96
C ALA A 117 4.58 -0.12 -7.58
N VAL A 118 5.59 -0.57 -6.88
CA VAL A 118 5.55 -0.95 -5.47
C VAL A 118 6.92 -0.68 -4.86
N ASP A 119 7.00 -0.25 -3.62
CA ASP A 119 8.28 -0.14 -2.91
C ASP A 119 8.90 -1.54 -2.76
N GLY A 120 10.02 -1.79 -3.43
CA GLY A 120 10.70 -3.07 -3.42
C GLY A 120 11.25 -3.46 -2.04
N ALA A 121 11.45 -2.49 -1.15
CA ALA A 121 11.89 -2.77 0.22
C ALA A 121 10.84 -3.56 1.03
N VAL A 122 9.55 -3.46 0.64
CA VAL A 122 8.43 -4.13 1.34
C VAL A 122 7.78 -5.22 0.49
N LEU A 123 8.37 -5.57 -0.66
CA LEU A 123 7.84 -6.57 -1.58
C LEU A 123 8.56 -7.90 -1.41
N GLY A 124 7.88 -8.91 -0.86
CA GLY A 124 8.42 -10.27 -0.78
C GLY A 124 8.62 -10.91 -2.16
N LEU A 125 9.68 -11.70 -2.31
CA LEU A 125 10.07 -12.32 -3.59
C LEU A 125 8.95 -13.16 -4.24
N ALA A 126 8.15 -13.86 -3.43
CA ALA A 126 7.03 -14.65 -3.94
C ALA A 126 6.00 -13.76 -4.64
N ASN A 127 5.60 -12.66 -4.00
CA ASN A 127 4.65 -11.70 -4.57
C ASN A 127 5.25 -10.97 -5.79
N ALA A 128 6.55 -10.66 -5.78
CA ALA A 128 7.22 -10.08 -6.94
C ALA A 128 7.12 -10.99 -8.18
N ARG A 129 7.33 -12.30 -8.00
CA ARG A 129 7.19 -13.28 -9.08
C ARG A 129 5.76 -13.42 -9.58
N LEU A 130 4.79 -13.43 -8.67
CA LEU A 130 3.37 -13.48 -9.03
C LEU A 130 2.95 -12.23 -9.80
N LEU A 131 3.38 -11.03 -9.35
CA LEU A 131 3.14 -9.77 -10.06
C LEU A 131 3.76 -9.80 -11.47
N GLN A 132 5.02 -10.20 -11.61
CA GLN A 132 5.66 -10.30 -12.91
C GLN A 132 4.93 -11.27 -13.85
N GLN A 133 4.44 -12.39 -13.31
CA GLN A 133 3.68 -13.37 -14.08
C GLN A 133 2.32 -12.81 -14.53
N ALA A 134 1.58 -12.17 -13.62
CA ALA A 134 0.24 -11.63 -13.90
C ALA A 134 0.30 -10.45 -14.87
N LEU A 135 1.28 -9.57 -14.73
CA LEU A 135 1.46 -8.39 -15.59
C LEU A 135 2.05 -8.73 -16.96
N GLY A 136 2.73 -9.87 -17.08
CA GLY A 136 3.37 -10.30 -18.31
C GLY A 136 4.49 -9.35 -18.78
N ALA A 137 4.94 -9.50 -20.03
CA ALA A 137 6.01 -8.68 -20.60
C ALA A 137 5.56 -7.30 -21.09
N HIS A 138 4.26 -7.03 -21.07
CA HIS A 138 3.67 -5.83 -21.67
C HIS A 138 3.46 -4.68 -20.68
N VAL A 139 3.49 -4.97 -19.38
CA VAL A 139 3.35 -4.01 -18.29
C VAL A 139 4.66 -3.94 -17.51
N THR A 140 5.14 -2.74 -17.26
CA THR A 140 6.38 -2.56 -16.51
C THR A 140 6.11 -2.64 -15.00
N LEU A 141 6.82 -3.51 -14.29
CA LEU A 141 6.83 -3.51 -12.81
C LEU A 141 8.05 -2.73 -12.32
N ARG A 142 7.83 -1.65 -11.58
CA ARG A 142 8.87 -0.85 -10.93
C ARG A 142 8.90 -1.11 -9.44
N THR A 143 10.08 -1.45 -8.93
CA THR A 143 10.32 -1.74 -7.50
C THR A 143 11.40 -0.86 -6.89
N ASP A 144 11.82 0.16 -7.63
CA ASP A 144 12.92 1.07 -7.29
C ASP A 144 12.43 2.40 -6.69
N LEU A 145 11.13 2.54 -6.41
CA LEU A 145 10.51 3.79 -6.00
C LEU A 145 9.77 3.65 -4.67
N ASP A 146 10.03 4.56 -3.75
CA ASP A 146 9.17 4.86 -2.59
C ASP A 146 8.35 6.11 -2.88
N VAL A 147 7.19 5.95 -3.54
CA VAL A 147 6.30 7.06 -3.93
C VAL A 147 5.73 7.78 -2.71
N LEU A 148 5.53 7.08 -1.61
CA LEU A 148 4.99 7.67 -0.37
C LEU A 148 5.93 8.72 0.22
N HIS A 149 7.23 8.59 0.01
CA HIS A 149 8.20 9.59 0.47
C HIS A 149 7.91 11.00 -0.09
N ALA A 150 7.39 11.08 -1.30
CA ALA A 150 7.09 12.34 -1.96
C ALA A 150 5.80 13.02 -1.45
N VAL A 151 4.88 12.26 -0.86
CA VAL A 151 3.52 12.75 -0.51
C VAL A 151 3.21 12.69 0.98
N TRP A 152 4.07 12.07 1.78
CA TRP A 152 3.91 11.96 3.23
C TRP A 152 5.00 12.75 3.97
N PRO A 153 4.85 14.08 4.11
CA PRO A 153 5.90 14.94 4.66
C PRO A 153 6.23 14.64 6.13
N GLU A 154 5.22 14.20 6.90
CA GLU A 154 5.37 13.85 8.32
C GLU A 154 5.59 12.34 8.54
N ARG A 155 6.06 11.64 7.50
CA ARG A 155 6.32 10.20 7.62
C ARG A 155 7.30 9.92 8.75
N PRO A 156 6.97 9.02 9.69
CA PRO A 156 7.85 8.68 10.79
C PRO A 156 9.26 8.28 10.33
N ALA A 157 10.26 8.61 11.12
CA ALA A 157 11.65 8.23 10.84
C ALA A 157 11.84 6.71 10.88
N MET A 158 12.94 6.23 10.31
CA MET A 158 13.34 4.83 10.45
C MET A 158 13.50 4.50 11.93
N PRO A 159 13.00 3.31 12.38
CA PRO A 159 13.31 2.83 13.71
C PRO A 159 14.83 2.74 13.91
N ALA A 160 15.32 3.34 14.98
CA ALA A 160 16.74 3.42 15.30
C ALA A 160 17.04 2.94 16.73
N ALA A 161 16.19 2.08 17.29
CA ALA A 161 16.45 1.49 18.60
C ALA A 161 17.75 0.67 18.55
N PRO A 162 18.66 0.81 19.53
CA PRO A 162 19.87 0.03 19.58
C PRO A 162 19.57 -1.46 19.76
N VAL A 163 20.40 -2.31 19.17
CA VAL A 163 20.39 -3.75 19.47
C VAL A 163 20.91 -3.92 20.89
N VAL A 164 20.15 -4.60 21.73
CA VAL A 164 20.52 -4.88 23.12
C VAL A 164 20.58 -6.39 23.34
N GLU A 165 21.51 -6.83 24.18
CA GLU A 165 21.57 -8.21 24.63
C GLU A 165 20.43 -8.48 25.59
N HIS A 166 19.65 -9.54 25.33
CA HIS A 166 18.60 -9.98 26.25
C HIS A 166 19.22 -10.81 27.36
N ALA A 167 18.98 -10.42 28.63
CA ALA A 167 19.51 -11.16 29.76
C ALA A 167 18.99 -12.61 29.77
N ALA A 168 19.92 -13.57 29.98
CA ALA A 168 19.59 -15.01 29.97
C ALA A 168 18.80 -15.48 31.22
N ALA A 169 18.38 -14.57 32.07
CA ALA A 169 17.71 -14.86 33.37
C ALA A 169 16.17 -14.71 33.29
N TYR A 170 15.55 -15.28 32.22
CA TYR A 170 14.09 -15.44 32.13
C TYR A 170 13.74 -16.88 31.76
#